data_522662e25f665cd6a3dba7aa8f32e1a7
#
_entry.id   522662e25f665cd6a3dba7aa8f32e1a7
#
_cell.length_a   1.000
_cell.length_b   1.000
_cell.length_c   1.000
_cell.angle_alpha   90.00
_cell.angle_beta   90.00
_cell.angle_gamma   90.00
#
_symmetry.space_group_name_H-M   'P 1'
#
loop_
_entity.id
_entity.type
_entity.pdbx_description
1 polymer ?
#
loop_
_entity_poly.entity_id
_entity_poly.type
_entity_poly.pdbx_seq_one_letter_code
_entity_poly.pdbx_strand_id
1 'polypeptide(L)'
;MRNVDPVTGLIYVQFYLRFKFSNLERLYEQIPMRTILLFFFLYWSAVACAQQAGPFKKDNILKTSGKIIRNSVLSVPGDFAFMGKEISDDWGKTGLYSLGIVNLILTDKITTRFLQDHIEPNVNYSLPDISVFKKGKHIDWLTGNDAYMSYPVIGLYAGSLLMNNEKGQYVAVNAFKSLSYSILITQLGLKTIFGRNRPNRPLGAATSETGPWTNNHLDFFNTRSVFLSSDAGASSFPSLHTTAYFAMAKVFQMEYDNYWIPYGLMSLFFLADLKEHNHWVGDMVTGGLVGTLIGRSVVKNSWKIRYGTPAGKKKDYTLHFIPQFLPQTDYTPAAVLLTVRLNPNR
;
A
#
# COMPACT_ATOMS: atom_id res chain seq x y z
N MET A 1 22.15 19.17 -9.13
CA MET A 1 22.28 20.60 -9.53
C MET A 1 20.92 21.26 -9.30
N ARG A 2 20.89 22.40 -8.67
CA ARG A 2 19.66 23.21 -8.49
C ARG A 2 19.66 24.27 -9.57
N ASN A 3 18.70 24.23 -10.49
CA ASN A 3 18.46 25.32 -11.42
C ASN A 3 17.16 26.01 -11.01
N VAL A 4 17.24 27.29 -10.76
CA VAL A 4 16.08 28.14 -10.48
C VAL A 4 15.77 28.89 -11.78
N ASP A 5 14.57 28.73 -12.30
CA ASP A 5 14.11 29.50 -13.45
C ASP A 5 13.72 30.91 -12.95
N PRO A 6 14.42 31.96 -13.40
CA PRO A 6 14.20 33.31 -12.89
C PRO A 6 12.87 33.94 -13.29
N VAL A 7 12.15 33.34 -14.25
CA VAL A 7 10.88 33.88 -14.78
C VAL A 7 9.65 33.33 -14.06
N THR A 8 9.71 32.09 -13.55
CA THR A 8 8.55 31.39 -12.98
C THR A 8 8.68 31.11 -11.48
N GLY A 9 9.83 31.31 -10.86
CA GLY A 9 10.09 30.97 -9.46
C GLY A 9 10.03 29.45 -9.20
N LEU A 10 10.11 28.62 -10.23
CA LEU A 10 10.03 27.17 -10.15
C LEU A 10 11.42 26.60 -9.80
N ILE A 11 11.47 25.79 -8.75
CA ILE A 11 12.68 25.06 -8.36
C ILE A 11 12.61 23.67 -8.98
N TYR A 12 13.53 23.39 -9.92
CA TYR A 12 13.73 22.05 -10.47
C TYR A 12 14.82 21.34 -9.67
N VAL A 13 14.50 20.20 -9.07
CA VAL A 13 15.47 19.33 -8.44
C VAL A 13 15.57 18.06 -9.27
N GLN A 14 16.66 17.90 -10.00
CA GLN A 14 16.96 16.68 -10.76
C GLN A 14 17.74 15.70 -9.87
N PHE A 15 17.15 14.54 -9.62
CA PHE A 15 17.82 13.43 -8.95
C PHE A 15 18.21 12.39 -10.00
N TYR A 16 19.52 12.17 -10.19
CA TYR A 16 20.03 11.03 -10.93
C TYR A 16 20.23 9.86 -9.95
N LEU A 17 19.34 8.90 -9.94
CA LEU A 17 19.54 7.64 -9.22
C LEU A 17 20.31 6.68 -10.14
N ARG A 18 21.64 6.67 -10.00
CA ARG A 18 22.51 5.70 -10.66
C ARG A 18 22.64 4.52 -9.69
N PHE A 19 21.81 3.50 -9.86
CA PHE A 19 21.95 2.26 -9.10
C PHE A 19 23.12 1.43 -9.65
N LYS A 20 24.24 1.42 -8.92
CA LYS A 20 25.32 0.47 -9.14
C LYS A 20 25.09 -0.69 -8.16
N PHE A 21 24.42 -1.74 -8.63
CA PHE A 21 23.98 -2.88 -7.81
C PHE A 21 25.11 -3.74 -7.23
N SER A 22 26.36 -3.57 -7.68
CA SER A 22 27.47 -4.47 -7.36
C SER A 22 27.96 -4.51 -5.90
N ASN A 23 27.55 -3.58 -5.05
CA ASN A 23 28.03 -3.50 -3.65
C ASN A 23 26.95 -3.79 -2.60
N LEU A 24 25.71 -3.98 -3.00
CA LEU A 24 24.61 -4.31 -2.09
C LEU A 24 24.52 -5.80 -1.75
N GLU A 25 25.03 -6.67 -2.59
CA GLU A 25 24.96 -8.13 -2.40
C GLU A 25 25.66 -8.61 -1.12
N ARG A 26 26.76 -7.99 -0.70
CA ARG A 26 27.50 -8.42 0.49
C ARG A 26 26.92 -7.96 1.84
N LEU A 27 26.08 -6.94 1.85
CA LEU A 27 25.45 -6.43 3.08
C LEU A 27 24.17 -7.20 3.43
N TYR A 28 23.53 -7.83 2.46
CA TYR A 28 22.25 -8.49 2.64
C TYR A 28 22.33 -9.91 3.23
N GLU A 29 23.44 -10.61 3.04
CA GLU A 29 23.62 -11.98 3.55
C GLU A 29 23.71 -12.09 5.09
N GLN A 30 23.90 -10.98 5.81
CA GLN A 30 24.23 -11.01 7.24
C GLN A 30 23.13 -10.50 8.18
N ILE A 31 22.07 -9.84 7.69
CA ILE A 31 21.02 -9.34 8.58
C ILE A 31 19.74 -10.13 8.35
N PRO A 32 19.35 -11.03 9.27
CA PRO A 32 18.09 -11.75 9.13
C PRO A 32 16.92 -10.75 9.10
N MET A 33 15.98 -10.94 8.19
CA MET A 33 14.78 -10.10 8.02
C MET A 33 14.02 -9.86 9.34
N ARG A 34 14.08 -10.81 10.27
CA ARG A 34 13.57 -10.69 11.65
C ARG A 34 14.18 -9.49 12.38
N THR A 35 15.46 -9.21 12.14
CA THR A 35 16.18 -8.09 12.76
C THR A 35 15.73 -6.76 12.16
N ILE A 36 15.52 -6.69 10.86
CA ILE A 36 15.00 -5.49 10.18
C ILE A 36 13.59 -5.16 10.68
N LEU A 37 12.72 -6.15 10.80
CA LEU A 37 11.37 -5.98 11.34
C LEU A 37 11.40 -5.56 12.82
N LEU A 38 12.31 -6.13 13.63
CA LEU A 38 12.47 -5.76 15.04
C LEU A 38 12.95 -4.30 15.18
N PHE A 39 13.95 -3.90 14.40
CA PHE A 39 14.40 -2.50 14.34
C PHE A 39 13.31 -1.56 13.83
N PHE A 40 12.52 -2.00 12.88
CA PHE A 40 11.37 -1.25 12.41
C PHE A 40 10.32 -1.08 13.50
N PHE A 41 10.00 -2.14 14.25
CA PHE A 41 9.11 -2.07 15.40
C PHE A 41 9.61 -1.12 16.48
N LEU A 42 10.89 -1.23 16.83
CA LEU A 42 11.53 -0.37 17.82
C LEU A 42 11.60 1.10 17.33
N TYR A 43 11.91 1.30 16.06
CA TYR A 43 11.97 2.64 15.48
C TYR A 43 10.59 3.29 15.39
N TRP A 44 9.55 2.57 14.94
CA TRP A 44 8.18 3.08 14.89
C TRP A 44 7.61 3.36 16.27
N SER A 45 7.86 2.48 17.23
CA SER A 45 7.47 2.74 18.61
C SER A 45 8.23 3.94 19.18
N ALA A 46 9.52 4.10 18.90
CA ALA A 46 10.31 5.25 19.31
C ALA A 46 9.85 6.56 18.64
N VAL A 47 9.57 6.55 17.33
CA VAL A 47 9.07 7.73 16.59
C VAL A 47 7.65 8.11 17.04
N ALA A 48 6.78 7.12 17.27
CA ALA A 48 5.45 7.37 17.85
C ALA A 48 5.55 7.96 19.27
N CYS A 49 6.57 7.55 20.04
CA CYS A 49 6.84 8.08 21.38
C CYS A 49 7.48 9.48 21.37
N ALA A 50 8.45 9.72 20.48
CA ALA A 50 9.22 10.96 20.45
C ALA A 50 8.41 12.18 19.97
N GLN A 51 7.33 11.97 19.19
CA GLN A 51 6.50 13.07 18.69
C GLN A 51 5.48 13.63 19.70
N GLN A 52 5.38 13.07 20.92
CA GLN A 52 4.40 13.51 21.92
C GLN A 52 4.96 13.50 23.35
N ALA A 53 6.02 14.20 23.61
CA ALA A 53 6.37 14.60 24.98
C ALA A 53 5.51 15.83 25.40
N GLY A 54 4.19 15.67 25.46
CA GLY A 54 3.30 16.60 26.15
C GLY A 54 3.08 16.16 27.61
N PRO A 55 2.70 17.05 28.53
CA PRO A 55 2.50 16.69 29.93
C PRO A 55 1.45 15.59 30.03
N PHE A 56 1.82 14.49 30.66
CA PHE A 56 0.97 13.33 30.92
C PHE A 56 -0.27 13.75 31.75
N LYS A 57 -1.41 13.98 31.09
CA LYS A 57 -2.69 13.94 31.79
C LYS A 57 -3.04 12.48 32.00
N LYS A 58 -3.14 12.10 33.28
CA LYS A 58 -3.53 10.76 33.73
C LYS A 58 -5.03 10.56 33.57
N ASP A 59 -5.55 10.75 32.35
CA ASP A 59 -6.91 10.33 32.04
C ASP A 59 -6.97 8.80 32.10
N ASN A 60 -8.10 8.27 32.54
CA ASN A 60 -8.27 6.84 32.69
C ASN A 60 -8.07 6.17 31.31
N ILE A 61 -6.95 5.45 31.13
CA ILE A 61 -6.51 4.77 29.91
C ILE A 61 -7.67 4.00 29.25
N LEU A 62 -8.44 3.26 30.06
CA LEU A 62 -9.57 2.47 29.59
C LEU A 62 -10.71 3.36 29.03
N LYS A 63 -10.95 4.52 29.62
CA LYS A 63 -11.95 5.46 29.15
C LYS A 63 -11.58 6.06 27.81
N THR A 64 -10.33 6.46 27.62
CA THR A 64 -9.80 6.97 26.35
C THR A 64 -9.87 5.91 25.26
N SER A 65 -9.39 4.71 25.54
CA SER A 65 -9.42 3.59 24.60
C SER A 65 -10.86 3.19 24.23
N GLY A 66 -11.75 3.10 25.21
CA GLY A 66 -13.17 2.82 24.96
C GLY A 66 -13.85 3.85 24.08
N LYS A 67 -13.55 5.15 24.27
CA LYS A 67 -13.99 6.24 23.38
C LYS A 67 -13.49 6.06 21.94
N ILE A 68 -12.20 5.73 21.78
CA ILE A 68 -11.57 5.53 20.47
C ILE A 68 -12.23 4.38 19.73
N ILE A 69 -12.38 3.23 20.38
CA ILE A 69 -13.02 2.04 19.79
C ILE A 69 -14.47 2.35 19.41
N ARG A 70 -15.23 2.94 20.32
CA ARG A 70 -16.61 3.33 20.05
C ARG A 70 -16.74 4.27 18.85
N ASN A 71 -15.92 5.33 18.83
CA ASN A 71 -15.91 6.28 17.72
C ASN A 71 -15.52 5.61 16.40
N SER A 72 -14.58 4.67 16.43
CA SER A 72 -14.16 3.92 15.25
C SER A 72 -15.25 3.03 14.69
N VAL A 73 -15.99 2.33 15.56
CA VAL A 73 -17.14 1.48 15.14
C VAL A 73 -18.28 2.35 14.58
N LEU A 74 -18.64 3.41 15.27
CA LEU A 74 -19.73 4.31 14.84
C LEU A 74 -19.37 5.10 13.58
N SER A 75 -18.09 5.23 13.25
CA SER A 75 -17.62 5.94 12.05
C SER A 75 -17.71 5.13 10.76
N VAL A 76 -17.99 3.82 10.83
CA VAL A 76 -18.01 2.94 9.65
C VAL A 76 -18.87 3.47 8.49
N PRO A 77 -20.13 3.89 8.69
CA PRO A 77 -20.92 4.46 7.59
C PRO A 77 -20.30 5.72 6.99
N GLY A 78 -19.67 6.56 7.84
CA GLY A 78 -18.97 7.76 7.42
C GLY A 78 -17.73 7.46 6.58
N ASP A 79 -17.00 6.38 6.86
CA ASP A 79 -15.83 5.98 6.06
C ASP A 79 -16.24 5.65 4.62
N PHE A 80 -17.31 4.87 4.43
CA PHE A 80 -17.86 4.57 3.11
C PHE A 80 -18.42 5.80 2.41
N ALA A 81 -19.10 6.70 3.15
CA ALA A 81 -19.55 7.96 2.60
C ALA A 81 -18.40 8.83 2.11
N PHE A 82 -17.26 8.87 2.82
CA PHE A 82 -16.05 9.55 2.36
C PHE A 82 -15.44 8.88 1.13
N MET A 83 -15.44 7.54 1.06
CA MET A 83 -14.98 6.83 -0.15
C MET A 83 -15.83 7.21 -1.37
N GLY A 84 -17.15 7.17 -1.23
CA GLY A 84 -18.08 7.59 -2.28
C GLY A 84 -17.85 9.04 -2.71
N LYS A 85 -17.68 9.94 -1.73
CA LYS A 85 -17.40 11.34 -2.00
C LYS A 85 -16.07 11.55 -2.75
N GLU A 86 -14.98 10.91 -2.34
CA GLU A 86 -13.68 11.01 -3.03
C GLU A 86 -13.76 10.57 -4.50
N ILE A 87 -14.64 9.62 -4.82
CA ILE A 87 -14.89 9.18 -6.19
C ILE A 87 -15.73 10.20 -6.96
N SER A 88 -16.76 10.76 -6.32
CA SER A 88 -17.74 11.62 -6.98
C SER A 88 -17.37 13.11 -7.02
N ASP A 89 -16.51 13.60 -6.14
CA ASP A 89 -16.14 15.02 -6.08
C ASP A 89 -15.39 15.51 -7.34
N ASP A 90 -14.72 14.59 -8.05
CA ASP A 90 -14.00 14.92 -9.29
C ASP A 90 -14.12 13.77 -10.29
N TRP A 91 -15.19 13.78 -11.05
CA TRP A 91 -15.44 12.78 -12.10
C TRP A 91 -14.39 12.77 -13.20
N GLY A 92 -13.78 13.93 -13.53
CA GLY A 92 -12.69 14.01 -14.50
C GLY A 92 -11.47 13.21 -14.03
N LYS A 93 -11.08 13.38 -12.78
CA LYS A 93 -9.99 12.65 -12.17
C LYS A 93 -10.29 11.15 -12.03
N THR A 94 -11.50 10.81 -11.59
CA THR A 94 -11.95 9.41 -11.49
C THR A 94 -11.96 8.75 -12.86
N GLY A 95 -12.45 9.44 -13.90
CA GLY A 95 -12.41 8.97 -15.27
C GLY A 95 -10.99 8.76 -15.79
N LEU A 96 -10.07 9.68 -15.49
CA LEU A 96 -8.66 9.54 -15.87
C LEU A 96 -8.00 8.31 -15.22
N TYR A 97 -8.24 8.06 -13.92
CA TYR A 97 -7.74 6.85 -13.25
C TYR A 97 -8.35 5.58 -13.83
N SER A 98 -9.66 5.59 -14.13
CA SER A 98 -10.33 4.44 -14.75
C SER A 98 -9.77 4.14 -16.15
N LEU A 99 -9.54 5.16 -16.97
CA LEU A 99 -8.89 5.01 -18.28
C LEU A 99 -7.45 4.49 -18.14
N GLY A 100 -6.71 4.98 -17.15
CA GLY A 100 -5.37 4.48 -16.84
C GLY A 100 -5.37 3.00 -16.46
N ILE A 101 -6.32 2.55 -15.64
CA ILE A 101 -6.49 1.14 -15.29
C ILE A 101 -6.82 0.30 -16.52
N VAL A 102 -7.76 0.74 -17.36
CA VAL A 102 -8.12 0.04 -18.60
C VAL A 102 -6.89 -0.09 -19.51
N ASN A 103 -6.13 0.99 -19.69
CA ASN A 103 -4.92 0.96 -20.51
C ASN A 103 -3.86 -0.01 -19.94
N LEU A 104 -3.69 -0.05 -18.63
CA LEU A 104 -2.79 -1.02 -17.98
C LEU A 104 -3.27 -2.46 -18.20
N ILE A 105 -4.56 -2.73 -18.07
CA ILE A 105 -5.13 -4.06 -18.35
C ILE A 105 -4.87 -4.46 -19.81
N LEU A 106 -5.05 -3.56 -20.76
CA LEU A 106 -4.78 -3.83 -22.18
C LEU A 106 -3.30 -4.10 -22.48
N THR A 107 -2.39 -3.55 -21.67
CA THR A 107 -0.94 -3.71 -21.81
C THR A 107 -0.34 -4.74 -20.85
N ASP A 108 -1.14 -5.38 -20.01
CA ASP A 108 -0.70 -6.26 -18.94
C ASP A 108 0.21 -7.42 -19.41
N LYS A 109 -0.03 -7.94 -20.61
CA LYS A 109 0.82 -8.99 -21.16
C LYS A 109 2.28 -8.55 -21.33
N ILE A 110 2.49 -7.31 -21.74
CA ILE A 110 3.82 -6.74 -21.96
C ILE A 110 4.44 -6.33 -20.63
N THR A 111 3.68 -5.59 -19.82
CA THR A 111 4.17 -5.05 -18.54
C THR A 111 4.45 -6.16 -17.53
N THR A 112 3.62 -7.20 -17.48
CA THR A 112 3.81 -8.34 -16.59
C THR A 112 4.99 -9.22 -17.04
N ARG A 113 5.17 -9.42 -18.34
CA ARG A 113 6.36 -10.12 -18.86
C ARG A 113 7.63 -9.37 -18.47
N PHE A 114 7.65 -8.06 -18.68
CA PHE A 114 8.78 -7.22 -18.27
C PHE A 114 9.09 -7.36 -16.77
N LEU A 115 8.04 -7.35 -15.94
CA LEU A 115 8.18 -7.55 -14.48
C LEU A 115 8.81 -8.90 -14.16
N GLN A 116 8.29 -9.99 -14.76
CA GLN A 116 8.78 -11.36 -14.53
C GLN A 116 10.21 -11.57 -15.01
N ASP A 117 10.58 -10.96 -16.13
CA ASP A 117 11.89 -11.17 -16.76
C ASP A 117 13.00 -10.30 -16.12
N HIS A 118 12.66 -9.08 -15.66
CA HIS A 118 13.67 -8.09 -15.29
C HIS A 118 13.63 -7.65 -13.82
N ILE A 119 12.50 -7.74 -13.15
CA ILE A 119 12.36 -7.26 -11.75
C ILE A 119 12.36 -8.41 -10.77
N GLU A 120 11.47 -9.39 -10.95
CA GLU A 120 11.32 -10.51 -10.03
C GLU A 120 12.60 -11.33 -9.79
N PRO A 121 13.47 -11.58 -10.80
CA PRO A 121 14.71 -12.32 -10.57
C PRO A 121 15.69 -11.61 -9.63
N ASN A 122 15.60 -10.29 -9.54
CA ASN A 122 16.46 -9.47 -8.70
C ASN A 122 15.96 -9.30 -7.26
N VAL A 123 14.76 -9.78 -6.94
CA VAL A 123 14.23 -9.76 -5.57
C VAL A 123 14.66 -11.04 -4.86
N ASN A 124 15.67 -10.96 -3.98
CA ASN A 124 16.29 -12.11 -3.32
C ASN A 124 15.90 -12.29 -1.85
N TYR A 125 14.76 -11.74 -1.45
CA TYR A 125 14.22 -11.89 -0.10
C TYR A 125 12.75 -12.26 -0.14
N SER A 126 12.26 -12.86 0.94
CA SER A 126 10.86 -13.24 1.15
C SER A 126 10.31 -12.58 2.41
N LEU A 127 8.99 -12.47 2.48
CA LEU A 127 8.32 -12.01 3.70
C LEU A 127 8.43 -13.08 4.79
N PRO A 128 8.51 -12.67 6.08
CA PRO A 128 8.61 -13.63 7.17
C PRO A 128 7.29 -14.37 7.36
N ASP A 129 7.34 -15.68 7.43
CA ASP A 129 6.23 -16.47 7.95
C ASP A 129 6.14 -16.29 9.48
N ILE A 130 5.12 -15.56 9.92
CA ILE A 130 4.87 -15.25 11.35
C ILE A 130 3.62 -16.00 11.83
N SER A 131 3.24 -17.09 11.20
CA SER A 131 2.04 -17.82 11.61
C SER A 131 2.21 -18.35 13.06
N VAL A 132 1.33 -17.88 13.96
CA VAL A 132 1.36 -18.25 15.38
C VAL A 132 0.65 -19.59 15.61
N PHE A 133 -0.28 -19.95 14.73
CA PHE A 133 -1.07 -21.16 14.87
C PHE A 133 -0.71 -22.18 13.78
N LYS A 134 -0.36 -23.38 14.19
CA LYS A 134 -0.08 -24.48 13.26
C LYS A 134 -1.37 -24.98 12.61
N LYS A 135 -1.38 -25.01 11.27
CA LYS A 135 -2.36 -25.61 10.34
C LYS A 135 -3.82 -25.72 10.83
N GLY A 136 -4.68 -24.91 10.30
CA GLY A 136 -6.14 -24.97 10.47
C GLY A 136 -6.84 -24.05 9.45
N LYS A 137 -8.15 -23.89 9.54
CA LYS A 137 -8.87 -22.84 8.80
C LYS A 137 -8.52 -21.49 9.41
N HIS A 138 -7.57 -20.78 8.83
CA HIS A 138 -7.07 -19.50 9.34
C HIS A 138 -7.60 -18.33 8.51
N ILE A 139 -7.71 -17.20 9.16
CA ILE A 139 -7.80 -15.92 8.46
C ILE A 139 -6.35 -15.49 8.21
N ASP A 140 -5.87 -15.59 6.97
CA ASP A 140 -4.45 -15.48 6.61
C ASP A 140 -3.78 -14.24 7.19
N TRP A 141 -4.43 -13.07 7.12
CA TRP A 141 -3.93 -11.80 7.63
C TRP A 141 -4.01 -11.64 9.17
N LEU A 142 -4.71 -12.52 9.88
CA LEU A 142 -4.84 -12.46 11.33
C LEU A 142 -4.05 -13.55 12.04
N THR A 143 -4.07 -14.74 11.51
CA THR A 143 -3.49 -15.93 12.16
C THR A 143 -2.65 -16.81 11.21
N GLY A 144 -2.63 -16.50 9.92
CA GLY A 144 -1.92 -17.23 8.88
C GLY A 144 -0.66 -16.50 8.40
N ASN A 145 -0.25 -16.78 7.17
CA ASN A 145 1.01 -16.32 6.59
C ASN A 145 1.09 -14.79 6.47
N ASP A 146 -0.05 -14.11 6.34
CA ASP A 146 -0.13 -12.65 6.17
C ASP A 146 -0.25 -11.91 7.51
N ALA A 147 -0.07 -12.57 8.65
CA ALA A 147 -0.16 -11.98 9.98
C ALA A 147 0.89 -10.87 10.23
N TYR A 148 1.95 -10.82 9.41
CA TYR A 148 2.92 -9.72 9.41
C TYR A 148 2.29 -8.36 9.09
N MET A 149 1.10 -8.31 8.47
CA MET A 149 0.36 -7.08 8.24
C MET A 149 -0.37 -6.59 9.49
N SER A 150 -0.97 -7.48 10.26
CA SER A 150 -1.82 -7.14 11.41
C SER A 150 -1.06 -7.02 12.73
N TYR A 151 -0.05 -7.85 12.97
CA TYR A 151 0.69 -7.84 14.23
C TYR A 151 1.40 -6.51 14.53
N PRO A 152 2.03 -5.82 13.56
CA PRO A 152 2.56 -4.48 13.78
C PRO A 152 1.50 -3.49 14.24
N VAL A 153 0.31 -3.56 13.66
CA VAL A 153 -0.81 -2.68 14.00
C VAL A 153 -1.33 -2.98 15.41
N ILE A 154 -1.45 -4.27 15.77
CA ILE A 154 -1.83 -4.71 17.11
C ILE A 154 -0.77 -4.27 18.14
N GLY A 155 0.51 -4.44 17.82
CA GLY A 155 1.62 -3.99 18.66
C GLY A 155 1.63 -2.47 18.86
N LEU A 156 1.38 -1.70 17.80
CA LEU A 156 1.25 -0.24 17.89
C LEU A 156 0.08 0.16 18.80
N TYR A 157 -1.07 -0.53 18.69
CA TYR A 157 -2.21 -0.28 19.57
C TYR A 157 -1.87 -0.55 21.01
N ALA A 158 -1.31 -1.74 21.31
CA ALA A 158 -0.93 -2.14 22.66
C ALA A 158 0.11 -1.21 23.28
N GLY A 159 1.17 -0.86 22.54
CA GLY A 159 2.19 0.09 22.97
C GLY A 159 1.60 1.48 23.24
N SER A 160 0.74 1.96 22.35
CA SER A 160 0.07 3.26 22.50
C SER A 160 -0.90 3.27 23.68
N LEU A 161 -1.55 2.13 23.97
CA LEU A 161 -2.40 1.97 25.15
C LEU A 161 -1.60 2.07 26.42
N LEU A 162 -0.49 1.31 26.53
CA LEU A 162 0.39 1.32 27.72
C LEU A 162 1.00 2.70 27.98
N MET A 163 1.30 3.45 26.90
CA MET A 163 1.87 4.79 26.98
C MET A 163 0.82 5.90 27.09
N ASN A 164 -0.46 5.57 27.14
CA ASN A 164 -1.58 6.50 27.09
C ASN A 164 -1.52 7.49 25.89
N ASN A 165 -1.01 6.99 24.76
CA ASN A 165 -0.86 7.78 23.53
C ASN A 165 -2.15 7.71 22.69
N GLU A 166 -3.02 8.70 22.82
CA GLU A 166 -4.31 8.75 22.10
C GLU A 166 -4.12 8.76 20.57
N LYS A 167 -3.13 9.50 20.06
CA LYS A 167 -2.85 9.55 18.61
C LYS A 167 -2.44 8.18 18.09
N GLY A 168 -1.51 7.49 18.75
CA GLY A 168 -1.06 6.16 18.36
C GLY A 168 -2.19 5.13 18.36
N GLN A 169 -3.12 5.21 19.32
CA GLN A 169 -4.31 4.36 19.36
C GLN A 169 -5.23 4.62 18.14
N TYR A 170 -5.49 5.89 17.79
CA TYR A 170 -6.27 6.22 16.58
C TYR A 170 -5.58 5.74 15.30
N VAL A 171 -4.27 5.90 15.18
CA VAL A 171 -3.50 5.43 14.02
C VAL A 171 -3.63 3.93 13.88
N ALA A 172 -3.42 3.18 14.96
CA ALA A 172 -3.53 1.73 14.95
C ALA A 172 -4.94 1.25 14.57
N VAL A 173 -5.97 1.87 15.15
CA VAL A 173 -7.38 1.53 14.84
C VAL A 173 -7.71 1.88 13.39
N ASN A 174 -7.28 3.03 12.87
CA ASN A 174 -7.48 3.41 11.47
C ASN A 174 -6.75 2.47 10.51
N ALA A 175 -5.53 2.04 10.84
CA ALA A 175 -4.78 1.06 10.05
C ALA A 175 -5.49 -0.30 10.03
N PHE A 176 -5.97 -0.77 11.18
CA PHE A 176 -6.72 -2.02 11.27
C PHE A 176 -8.05 -1.97 10.49
N LYS A 177 -8.78 -0.86 10.57
CA LYS A 177 -10.00 -0.64 9.75
C LYS A 177 -9.67 -0.66 8.27
N SER A 178 -8.59 0.01 7.86
CA SER A 178 -8.17 0.06 6.46
C SER A 178 -7.80 -1.33 5.94
N LEU A 179 -7.12 -2.15 6.74
CA LEU A 179 -6.84 -3.55 6.43
C LEU A 179 -8.15 -4.35 6.29
N SER A 180 -9.08 -4.21 7.24
CA SER A 180 -10.38 -4.90 7.20
C SER A 180 -11.22 -4.50 5.98
N TYR A 181 -11.22 -3.22 5.61
CA TYR A 181 -11.92 -2.74 4.41
C TYR A 181 -11.24 -3.19 3.13
N SER A 182 -9.91 -3.33 3.12
CA SER A 182 -9.20 -3.91 1.98
C SER A 182 -9.68 -5.34 1.71
N ILE A 183 -9.90 -6.13 2.74
CA ILE A 183 -10.45 -7.48 2.61
C ILE A 183 -11.91 -7.44 2.15
N LEU A 184 -12.74 -6.64 2.80
CA LEU A 184 -14.16 -6.53 2.47
C LEU A 184 -14.37 -6.08 1.01
N ILE A 185 -13.72 -4.99 0.62
CA ILE A 185 -13.89 -4.38 -0.72
C ILE A 185 -13.21 -5.23 -1.79
N THR A 186 -11.96 -5.64 -1.56
CA THR A 186 -11.17 -6.32 -2.58
C THR A 186 -11.48 -7.79 -2.63
N GLN A 187 -11.34 -8.52 -1.50
CA GLN A 187 -11.46 -9.98 -1.49
C GLN A 187 -12.90 -10.46 -1.65
N LEU A 188 -13.84 -9.84 -0.94
CA LEU A 188 -15.25 -10.26 -0.97
C LEU A 188 -16.06 -9.55 -2.06
N GLY A 189 -15.71 -8.29 -2.38
CA GLY A 189 -16.42 -7.51 -3.39
C GLY A 189 -15.79 -7.64 -4.78
N LEU A 190 -14.72 -6.90 -5.03
CA LEU A 190 -14.20 -6.72 -6.39
C LEU A 190 -13.71 -8.01 -7.04
N LYS A 191 -13.01 -8.87 -6.30
CA LYS A 191 -12.56 -10.16 -6.86
C LYS A 191 -13.73 -11.07 -7.24
N THR A 192 -14.82 -11.04 -6.49
CA THR A 192 -16.03 -11.83 -6.81
C THR A 192 -16.74 -11.28 -8.06
N ILE A 193 -16.74 -9.94 -8.24
CA ILE A 193 -17.36 -9.31 -9.40
C ILE A 193 -16.54 -9.56 -10.67
N PHE A 194 -15.22 -9.35 -10.59
CA PHE A 194 -14.36 -9.37 -11.78
C PHE A 194 -13.80 -10.74 -12.12
N GLY A 195 -13.63 -11.64 -11.16
CA GLY A 195 -13.23 -13.03 -11.38
C GLY A 195 -12.08 -13.22 -12.37
N ARG A 196 -10.96 -12.47 -12.23
CA ARG A 196 -9.81 -12.54 -13.14
C ARG A 196 -8.85 -13.64 -12.75
N ASN A 197 -8.43 -14.46 -13.71
CA ASN A 197 -7.38 -15.44 -13.50
C ASN A 197 -5.99 -14.82 -13.46
N ARG A 198 -5.07 -15.48 -12.74
CA ARG A 198 -3.69 -15.01 -12.53
C ARG A 198 -2.80 -15.32 -13.74
N PRO A 199 -1.74 -14.52 -13.99
CA PRO A 199 -0.80 -14.80 -15.08
C PRO A 199 -0.01 -16.08 -14.81
N ASN A 200 0.29 -16.83 -15.87
CA ASN A 200 1.29 -17.90 -15.82
C ASN A 200 2.66 -17.35 -15.43
N ARG A 201 3.48 -18.23 -14.85
CA ARG A 201 4.85 -17.89 -14.47
C ARG A 201 5.81 -19.01 -14.89
N PRO A 202 6.68 -18.74 -15.88
CA PRO A 202 6.76 -17.52 -16.70
C PRO A 202 5.56 -17.35 -17.63
N LEU A 203 5.28 -16.12 -18.02
CA LEU A 203 4.21 -15.81 -18.96
C LEU A 203 4.54 -16.39 -20.34
N GLY A 204 3.63 -17.18 -20.88
CA GLY A 204 3.84 -17.96 -22.12
C GLY A 204 4.16 -19.43 -21.87
N ALA A 205 4.36 -19.87 -20.63
CA ALA A 205 4.42 -21.30 -20.31
C ALA A 205 3.10 -22.01 -20.67
N ALA A 206 3.17 -23.32 -20.87
CA ALA A 206 1.98 -24.12 -21.05
C ALA A 206 1.05 -23.97 -19.84
N THR A 207 -0.23 -23.68 -20.09
CA THR A 207 -1.23 -23.63 -19.02
C THR A 207 -1.45 -25.05 -18.49
N SER A 208 -1.50 -25.21 -17.17
CA SER A 208 -2.02 -26.42 -16.57
C SER A 208 -3.51 -26.54 -16.91
N GLU A 209 -3.95 -27.68 -17.40
CA GLU A 209 -5.37 -27.95 -17.72
C GLU A 209 -6.29 -27.78 -16.49
N THR A 210 -5.73 -27.87 -15.30
CA THR A 210 -6.44 -27.81 -14.01
C THR A 210 -6.13 -26.55 -13.17
N GLY A 211 -5.34 -25.63 -13.68
CA GLY A 211 -4.86 -24.48 -12.91
C GLY A 211 -5.64 -23.20 -13.15
N PRO A 212 -5.70 -22.33 -12.15
CA PRO A 212 -6.32 -20.99 -12.25
C PRO A 212 -5.44 -19.97 -12.98
N TRP A 213 -4.45 -20.44 -13.73
CA TRP A 213 -3.41 -19.65 -14.38
C TRP A 213 -3.69 -19.49 -15.86
N THR A 214 -3.37 -18.33 -16.42
CA THR A 214 -3.66 -18.01 -17.82
C THR A 214 -2.56 -17.18 -18.48
N ASN A 215 -2.43 -17.33 -19.80
CA ASN A 215 -1.65 -16.42 -20.64
C ASN A 215 -2.50 -15.28 -21.23
N ASN A 216 -3.82 -15.30 -20.97
CA ASN A 216 -4.74 -14.30 -21.48
C ASN A 216 -4.95 -13.21 -20.41
N HIS A 217 -4.42 -12.02 -20.67
CA HIS A 217 -4.55 -10.86 -19.77
C HIS A 217 -5.99 -10.31 -19.68
N LEU A 218 -6.89 -10.73 -20.55
CA LEU A 218 -8.30 -10.35 -20.55
C LEU A 218 -9.23 -11.47 -20.01
N ASP A 219 -8.68 -12.43 -19.31
CA ASP A 219 -9.41 -13.57 -18.73
C ASP A 219 -10.14 -13.12 -17.44
N PHE A 220 -11.26 -12.45 -17.62
CA PHE A 220 -12.15 -11.93 -16.58
C PHE A 220 -13.47 -12.70 -16.49
N PHE A 221 -14.25 -12.44 -15.45
CA PHE A 221 -15.60 -12.93 -15.19
C PHE A 221 -15.68 -14.46 -14.98
N ASN A 222 -14.60 -15.05 -14.53
CA ASN A 222 -14.61 -16.44 -14.11
C ASN A 222 -15.41 -16.61 -12.82
N THR A 223 -16.17 -17.69 -12.71
CA THR A 223 -16.96 -17.97 -11.52
C THR A 223 -16.07 -18.22 -10.32
N ARG A 224 -16.37 -17.55 -9.23
CA ARG A 224 -15.66 -17.67 -7.97
C ARG A 224 -16.65 -17.76 -6.81
N SER A 225 -16.40 -18.69 -5.90
CA SER A 225 -17.06 -18.67 -4.59
C SER A 225 -16.49 -17.56 -3.72
N VAL A 226 -17.31 -17.03 -2.80
CA VAL A 226 -16.87 -15.99 -1.86
C VAL A 226 -16.09 -16.65 -0.73
N PHE A 227 -14.77 -16.47 -0.71
CA PHE A 227 -13.91 -17.00 0.34
C PHE A 227 -13.17 -15.89 1.09
N LEU A 228 -12.97 -16.11 2.38
CA LEU A 228 -12.04 -15.32 3.20
C LEU A 228 -10.59 -15.80 3.05
N SER A 229 -10.39 -17.03 2.57
CA SER A 229 -9.07 -17.60 2.32
C SER A 229 -8.52 -17.19 0.95
N SER A 230 -7.20 -17.21 0.83
CA SER A 230 -6.48 -16.97 -0.43
C SER A 230 -6.58 -18.16 -1.36
N ASP A 231 -7.69 -18.31 -2.05
CA ASP A 231 -7.78 -19.22 -3.19
C ASP A 231 -7.20 -18.55 -4.45
N ALA A 232 -6.38 -19.29 -5.22
CA ALA A 232 -5.75 -18.77 -6.42
C ALA A 232 -6.74 -18.59 -7.58
N GLY A 233 -7.87 -19.33 -7.60
CA GLY A 233 -8.84 -19.31 -8.68
C GLY A 233 -9.57 -17.98 -8.80
N ALA A 234 -9.62 -17.41 -10.01
CA ALA A 234 -10.35 -16.17 -10.34
C ALA A 234 -10.10 -15.02 -9.36
N SER A 235 -8.90 -14.94 -8.76
CA SER A 235 -8.60 -14.09 -7.62
C SER A 235 -7.54 -13.01 -7.88
N SER A 236 -7.25 -12.73 -9.17
CA SER A 236 -6.16 -11.82 -9.52
C SER A 236 -6.53 -10.35 -9.32
N PHE A 237 -7.69 -9.91 -9.77
CA PHE A 237 -8.06 -8.49 -9.85
C PHE A 237 -9.05 -8.06 -8.77
N PRO A 238 -8.76 -6.96 -8.07
CA PRO A 238 -7.46 -6.34 -7.88
C PRO A 238 -6.62 -7.10 -6.83
N SER A 239 -5.31 -6.78 -6.72
CA SER A 239 -4.44 -7.39 -5.72
C SER A 239 -4.83 -6.98 -4.30
N LEU A 240 -5.14 -7.96 -3.44
CA LEU A 240 -5.50 -7.71 -2.04
C LEU A 240 -4.30 -7.19 -1.23
N HIS A 241 -3.13 -7.82 -1.38
CA HIS A 241 -1.93 -7.43 -0.66
C HIS A 241 -1.54 -5.98 -0.99
N THR A 242 -1.51 -5.64 -2.27
CA THR A 242 -1.23 -4.26 -2.69
C THR A 242 -2.28 -3.28 -2.15
N THR A 243 -3.57 -3.66 -2.14
CA THR A 243 -4.62 -2.83 -1.53
C THR A 243 -4.34 -2.59 -0.06
N ALA A 244 -4.01 -3.63 0.71
CA ALA A 244 -3.72 -3.53 2.14
C ALA A 244 -2.46 -2.69 2.42
N TYR A 245 -1.37 -2.91 1.67
CA TYR A 245 -0.13 -2.14 1.82
C TYR A 245 -0.35 -0.65 1.60
N PHE A 246 -0.99 -0.28 0.50
CA PHE A 246 -1.24 1.12 0.19
C PHE A 246 -2.29 1.76 1.11
N ALA A 247 -3.27 1.00 1.59
CA ALA A 247 -4.24 1.50 2.57
C ALA A 247 -3.55 1.85 3.90
N MET A 248 -2.72 0.94 4.42
CA MET A 248 -1.96 1.18 5.64
C MET A 248 -0.92 2.28 5.47
N ALA A 249 -0.14 2.25 4.38
CA ALA A 249 0.83 3.32 4.07
C ALA A 249 0.16 4.69 4.05
N LYS A 250 -1.05 4.78 3.47
CA LYS A 250 -1.81 6.03 3.41
C LYS A 250 -2.26 6.50 4.79
N VAL A 251 -2.70 5.60 5.67
CA VAL A 251 -3.04 5.95 7.05
C VAL A 251 -1.84 6.54 7.78
N PHE A 252 -0.71 5.84 7.76
CA PHE A 252 0.50 6.31 8.42
C PHE A 252 1.03 7.62 7.82
N GLN A 253 1.02 7.72 6.48
CA GLN A 253 1.45 8.92 5.79
C GLN A 253 0.63 10.14 6.22
N MET A 254 -0.69 10.02 6.28
CA MET A 254 -1.55 11.14 6.65
C MET A 254 -1.45 11.50 8.13
N GLU A 255 -1.42 10.51 9.01
CA GLU A 255 -1.39 10.75 10.46
C GLU A 255 -0.04 11.29 10.95
N TYR A 256 1.07 10.91 10.30
CA TYR A 256 2.42 11.36 10.69
C TYR A 256 3.05 12.37 9.73
N ASP A 257 2.35 12.75 8.67
CA ASP A 257 2.82 13.66 7.60
C ASP A 257 4.20 13.25 7.02
N ASN A 258 4.41 11.95 6.89
CA ASN A 258 5.65 11.37 6.39
C ASN A 258 5.35 10.42 5.23
N TYR A 259 5.88 10.74 4.03
CA TYR A 259 5.71 9.91 2.83
C TYR A 259 6.74 8.78 2.74
N TRP A 260 7.97 9.06 3.12
CA TRP A 260 9.10 8.18 2.81
C TRP A 260 9.05 6.87 3.57
N ILE A 261 8.81 6.93 4.88
CA ILE A 261 8.85 5.75 5.74
C ILE A 261 7.71 4.78 5.43
N PRO A 262 6.41 5.19 5.44
CA PRO A 262 5.33 4.25 5.18
C PRO A 262 5.38 3.65 3.79
N TYR A 263 5.59 4.47 2.77
CA TYR A 263 5.60 3.97 1.40
C TYR A 263 6.89 3.21 1.08
N GLY A 264 8.04 3.61 1.61
CA GLY A 264 9.29 2.87 1.45
C GLY A 264 9.20 1.46 2.03
N LEU A 265 8.65 1.34 3.25
CA LEU A 265 8.46 0.03 3.87
C LEU A 265 7.45 -0.84 3.12
N MET A 266 6.29 -0.27 2.78
CA MET A 266 5.27 -1.02 2.06
C MET A 266 5.74 -1.39 0.64
N SER A 267 6.64 -0.61 0.05
CA SER A 267 7.31 -0.99 -1.22
C SER A 267 8.22 -2.20 -1.05
N LEU A 268 8.93 -2.32 0.08
CA LEU A 268 9.73 -3.52 0.36
C LEU A 268 8.84 -4.76 0.52
N PHE A 269 7.71 -4.64 1.22
CA PHE A 269 6.74 -5.74 1.32
C PHE A 269 6.14 -6.09 -0.04
N PHE A 270 5.77 -5.09 -0.82
CA PHE A 270 5.25 -5.26 -2.16
C PHE A 270 6.23 -5.99 -3.09
N LEU A 271 7.52 -5.61 -3.07
CA LEU A 271 8.54 -6.28 -3.88
C LEU A 271 8.74 -7.74 -3.49
N ALA A 272 8.72 -8.06 -2.19
CA ALA A 272 8.80 -9.45 -1.74
C ALA A 272 7.59 -10.28 -2.19
N ASP A 273 6.40 -9.68 -2.14
CA ASP A 273 5.13 -10.29 -2.50
C ASP A 273 5.00 -10.58 -4.02
N LEU A 274 5.73 -9.85 -4.86
CA LEU A 274 5.73 -10.06 -6.31
C LEU A 274 6.08 -11.51 -6.70
N LYS A 275 6.99 -12.15 -5.99
CA LYS A 275 7.42 -13.52 -6.27
C LYS A 275 6.37 -14.58 -5.90
N GLU A 276 5.54 -14.30 -4.91
CA GLU A 276 4.70 -15.32 -4.29
C GLU A 276 3.27 -15.32 -4.84
N HIS A 277 2.79 -14.19 -5.31
CA HIS A 277 1.35 -13.99 -5.53
C HIS A 277 0.91 -13.81 -6.98
N ASN A 278 1.75 -13.98 -7.95
CA ASN A 278 1.42 -13.91 -9.38
C ASN A 278 0.23 -13.03 -9.74
N HIS A 279 0.50 -11.74 -9.96
CA HIS A 279 -0.51 -10.76 -10.35
C HIS A 279 -0.14 -10.09 -11.68
N TRP A 280 -1.13 -9.68 -12.42
CA TRP A 280 -0.95 -8.73 -13.50
C TRP A 280 -0.56 -7.36 -12.95
N VAL A 281 0.24 -6.59 -13.70
CA VAL A 281 0.63 -5.24 -13.27
C VAL A 281 -0.60 -4.35 -13.05
N GLY A 282 -1.62 -4.46 -13.92
CA GLY A 282 -2.89 -3.75 -13.76
C GLY A 282 -3.63 -4.08 -12.47
N ASP A 283 -3.54 -5.34 -11.99
CA ASP A 283 -4.16 -5.75 -10.71
C ASP A 283 -3.50 -5.05 -9.52
N MET A 284 -2.17 -4.96 -9.56
CA MET A 284 -1.38 -4.33 -8.50
C MET A 284 -1.60 -2.82 -8.45
N VAL A 285 -1.54 -2.15 -9.60
CA VAL A 285 -1.79 -0.70 -9.65
C VAL A 285 -3.22 -0.36 -9.21
N THR A 286 -4.20 -1.13 -9.66
CA THR A 286 -5.60 -0.96 -9.22
C THR A 286 -5.72 -1.18 -7.71
N GLY A 287 -5.08 -2.23 -7.18
CA GLY A 287 -5.03 -2.47 -5.73
C GLY A 287 -4.46 -1.28 -4.97
N GLY A 288 -3.35 -0.69 -5.44
CA GLY A 288 -2.74 0.50 -4.84
C GLY A 288 -3.66 1.73 -4.83
N LEU A 289 -4.41 1.96 -5.92
CA LEU A 289 -5.38 3.06 -6.00
C LEU A 289 -6.54 2.84 -5.03
N VAL A 290 -7.12 1.64 -5.02
CA VAL A 290 -8.21 1.27 -4.08
C VAL A 290 -7.73 1.39 -2.63
N GLY A 291 -6.55 0.87 -2.32
CA GLY A 291 -5.96 0.99 -0.98
C GLY A 291 -5.75 2.44 -0.55
N THR A 292 -5.22 3.27 -1.45
CA THR A 292 -5.03 4.70 -1.18
C THR A 292 -6.37 5.40 -0.90
N LEU A 293 -7.43 5.08 -1.65
CA LEU A 293 -8.77 5.59 -1.43
C LEU A 293 -9.31 5.18 -0.05
N ILE A 294 -9.18 3.90 0.32
CA ILE A 294 -9.59 3.37 1.61
C ILE A 294 -8.88 4.10 2.75
N GLY A 295 -7.55 4.09 2.76
CA GLY A 295 -6.77 4.70 3.84
C GLY A 295 -7.05 6.19 4.00
N ARG A 296 -7.14 6.92 2.88
CA ARG A 296 -7.48 8.36 2.88
C ARG A 296 -8.86 8.63 3.47
N SER A 297 -9.85 7.86 3.10
CA SER A 297 -11.24 8.05 3.55
C SER A 297 -11.39 7.77 5.04
N VAL A 298 -10.79 6.69 5.52
CA VAL A 298 -10.77 6.34 6.95
C VAL A 298 -10.12 7.46 7.77
N VAL A 299 -8.97 7.98 7.36
CA VAL A 299 -8.28 9.05 8.09
C VAL A 299 -9.07 10.35 8.06
N LYS A 300 -9.60 10.76 6.90
CA LYS A 300 -10.42 11.99 6.79
C LYS A 300 -11.65 11.94 7.70
N ASN A 301 -12.34 10.81 7.73
CA ASN A 301 -13.49 10.65 8.61
C ASN A 301 -13.07 10.63 10.09
N SER A 302 -11.99 9.95 10.43
CA SER A 302 -11.41 9.97 11.77
C SER A 302 -11.04 11.40 12.22
N TRP A 303 -10.43 12.19 11.35
CA TRP A 303 -10.13 13.60 11.64
C TRP A 303 -11.37 14.46 11.83
N LYS A 304 -12.42 14.25 11.01
CA LYS A 304 -13.70 14.91 11.19
C LYS A 304 -14.29 14.66 12.57
N ILE A 305 -14.23 13.41 13.04
CA ILE A 305 -14.74 13.03 14.37
C ILE A 305 -13.87 13.62 15.50
N ARG A 306 -12.55 13.59 15.33
CA ARG A 306 -11.58 14.05 16.33
C ARG A 306 -11.54 15.57 16.47
N TYR A 307 -11.63 16.29 15.34
CA TYR A 307 -11.33 17.72 15.26
C TYR A 307 -12.51 18.56 14.76
N GLY A 308 -13.66 17.95 14.45
CA GLY A 308 -14.87 18.66 14.00
C GLY A 308 -14.84 19.17 12.56
N THR A 309 -13.71 19.21 11.90
CA THR A 309 -13.54 19.64 10.51
C THR A 309 -12.71 18.60 9.74
N PRO A 310 -12.92 18.42 8.42
CA PRO A 310 -11.94 17.73 7.60
C PRO A 310 -10.69 18.62 7.54
N ALA A 311 -9.81 18.45 8.51
CA ALA A 311 -8.54 19.19 8.56
C ALA A 311 -7.61 18.65 7.46
N GLY A 312 -7.92 18.99 6.22
CA GLY A 312 -6.90 19.09 5.21
C GLY A 312 -6.12 20.36 5.54
N LYS A 313 -4.97 20.27 6.20
CA LYS A 313 -3.98 21.36 6.05
C LYS A 313 -3.82 21.52 4.54
N LYS A 314 -4.25 22.68 3.99
CA LYS A 314 -3.88 23.07 2.64
C LYS A 314 -2.35 23.03 2.63
N LYS A 315 -1.77 22.04 1.96
CA LYS A 315 -0.35 22.09 1.65
C LYS A 315 -0.20 23.21 0.64
N ASP A 316 0.68 24.14 0.91
CA ASP A 316 0.95 25.29 0.02
C ASP A 316 1.62 24.86 -1.30
N TYR A 317 1.73 23.54 -1.56
CA TYR A 317 2.35 23.01 -2.79
C TYR A 317 1.79 21.63 -3.16
N THR A 318 1.69 21.40 -4.45
CA THR A 318 1.36 20.09 -5.04
C THR A 318 2.63 19.47 -5.62
N LEU A 319 2.91 18.24 -5.22
CA LEU A 319 3.99 17.43 -5.76
C LEU A 319 3.45 16.63 -6.97
N HIS A 320 4.00 16.90 -8.14
CA HIS A 320 3.75 16.10 -9.34
C HIS A 320 4.97 15.24 -9.63
N PHE A 321 4.79 13.93 -9.66
CA PHE A 321 5.79 12.97 -10.09
C PHE A 321 5.54 12.64 -11.55
N ILE A 322 6.46 12.98 -12.43
CA ILE A 322 6.35 12.70 -13.87
C ILE A 322 7.48 11.71 -14.20
N PRO A 323 7.19 10.41 -14.31
CA PRO A 323 8.16 9.44 -14.78
C PRO A 323 8.35 9.62 -16.30
N GLN A 324 9.59 9.72 -16.73
CA GLN A 324 9.97 9.72 -18.14
C GLN A 324 10.89 8.53 -18.39
N PHE A 325 10.51 7.66 -19.29
CA PHE A 325 11.35 6.56 -19.73
C PHE A 325 12.26 7.06 -20.85
N LEU A 326 13.57 7.03 -20.59
CA LEU A 326 14.58 7.30 -21.62
C LEU A 326 14.97 5.95 -22.22
N PRO A 327 14.69 5.71 -23.51
CA PRO A 327 15.09 4.47 -24.16
C PRO A 327 16.62 4.34 -24.20
N GLN A 328 17.09 3.12 -24.21
CA GLN A 328 18.51 2.83 -24.42
C GLN A 328 18.93 3.30 -25.82
N THR A 329 20.01 4.04 -25.87
CA THR A 329 20.70 4.39 -27.14
C THR A 329 22.09 3.77 -27.12
N ASP A 330 22.79 3.78 -28.26
CA ASP A 330 24.16 3.24 -28.37
C ASP A 330 25.15 3.89 -27.41
N TYR A 331 24.83 5.06 -26.87
CA TYR A 331 25.69 5.85 -25.99
C TYR A 331 25.15 6.01 -24.56
N THR A 332 23.90 5.66 -24.31
CA THR A 332 23.27 5.82 -22.99
C THR A 332 22.45 4.59 -22.60
N PRO A 333 22.66 4.04 -21.38
CA PRO A 333 21.81 2.97 -20.88
C PRO A 333 20.38 3.45 -20.70
N ALA A 334 19.42 2.54 -20.80
CA ALA A 334 18.03 2.83 -20.45
C ALA A 334 17.93 3.41 -19.04
N ALA A 335 17.24 4.51 -18.89
CA ALA A 335 17.11 5.21 -17.61
C ALA A 335 15.66 5.64 -17.36
N VAL A 336 15.29 5.71 -16.10
CA VAL A 336 14.03 6.33 -15.65
C VAL A 336 14.37 7.68 -15.04
N LEU A 337 13.92 8.75 -15.69
CA LEU A 337 14.00 10.10 -15.16
C LEU A 337 12.73 10.38 -14.35
N LEU A 338 12.88 10.65 -13.06
CA LEU A 338 11.78 11.09 -12.22
C LEU A 338 11.87 12.61 -12.06
N THR A 339 10.96 13.34 -12.72
CA THR A 339 10.82 14.78 -12.53
C THR A 339 9.82 15.07 -11.43
N VAL A 340 10.28 15.75 -10.39
CA VAL A 340 9.42 16.22 -9.27
C VAL A 340 9.15 17.71 -9.47
N ARG A 341 7.90 18.05 -9.74
CA ARG A 341 7.46 19.43 -9.89
C ARG A 341 6.76 19.89 -8.60
N LEU A 342 7.32 20.90 -7.97
CA LEU A 342 6.69 21.63 -6.86
C LEU A 342 5.88 22.78 -7.44
N ASN A 343 4.56 22.74 -7.28
CA ASN A 343 3.69 23.84 -7.69
C ASN A 343 3.19 24.54 -6.41
N PRO A 344 3.64 25.77 -6.11
CA PRO A 344 3.07 26.52 -5.01
C PRO A 344 1.60 26.81 -5.33
N ASN A 345 0.70 26.44 -4.44
CA ASN A 345 -0.68 26.87 -4.53
C ASN A 345 -0.72 28.38 -4.29
N ARG A 346 -1.10 29.13 -5.33
CA ARG A 346 -1.41 30.55 -5.21
C ARG A 346 -2.70 30.78 -4.43
#